data_d3e72009bd343aefa0da309330a2ffe9
#
_entry.id   d3e72009bd343aefa0da309330a2ffe9
#
_cell.length_a   1.000
_cell.length_b   1.000
_cell.length_c   1.000
_cell.angle_alpha   90.00
_cell.angle_beta   90.00
_cell.angle_gamma   90.00
#
_symmetry.space_group_name_H-M   'P 1'
#
loop_
_entity.id
_entity.type
_entity.pdbx_description
1 polymer ?
#
loop_
_entity_poly.entity_id
_entity_poly.type
_entity_poly.pdbx_seq_one_letter_code
_entity_poly.pdbx_strand_id
1 'polypeptide(L)'
;QGKVHPPFPLAIPGGIAAPVRVSLLEAPVVYALWVSSQDQRVYGYDQDGRFLTGWGPNAVADSVVRFPVEHVQYEGKDYVATLSESSYLYLFDRLGRLRLDTLPLRAKAISPPYILADQQQQRIAVGQSDGYVQVFNLEGQTFRLSLMPNHRGRVQFQFADIAGDARGDYLMWDVSDLRLFGYEGNNFREIQSWSVGAPLHSVHSGTRQDETLLFGFSKAARRIWAFSMNGEVLTGYPVAADTPPALWFQDGRLLMLCYYEGSLYLYEL
;
A
#
# COMPACT_ATOMS: atom_id res chain seq x y z
N GLN A 1 19.59 -22.10 -12.81
CA GLN A 1 19.91 -20.69 -13.07
C GLN A 1 18.71 -20.03 -13.75
N GLY A 2 18.23 -18.91 -13.20
CA GLY A 2 17.18 -18.11 -13.81
C GLY A 2 17.65 -17.53 -15.15
N LYS A 3 16.79 -17.59 -16.18
CA LYS A 3 17.03 -16.89 -17.45
C LYS A 3 16.23 -15.60 -17.45
N VAL A 4 16.85 -14.50 -17.91
CA VAL A 4 16.13 -13.26 -18.17
C VAL A 4 15.21 -13.49 -19.38
N HIS A 5 13.91 -13.23 -19.19
CA HIS A 5 12.95 -13.32 -20.29
C HIS A 5 13.13 -12.13 -21.24
N PRO A 6 13.31 -12.33 -22.56
CA PRO A 6 13.29 -11.23 -23.51
C PRO A 6 11.94 -10.51 -23.49
N PRO A 7 11.90 -9.18 -23.63
CA PRO A 7 12.98 -8.25 -23.93
C PRO A 7 13.68 -7.67 -22.70
N PHE A 8 13.52 -8.26 -21.52
CA PHE A 8 14.15 -7.74 -20.30
C PHE A 8 15.67 -7.97 -20.29
N PRO A 9 16.47 -7.05 -19.66
CA PRO A 9 16.03 -5.87 -18.92
C PRO A 9 15.55 -4.72 -19.83
N LEU A 10 14.55 -3.96 -19.37
CA LEU A 10 14.09 -2.74 -20.06
C LEU A 10 14.84 -1.53 -19.51
N ALA A 11 15.28 -0.63 -20.40
CA ALA A 11 15.76 0.68 -20.01
C ALA A 11 14.57 1.62 -19.78
N ILE A 12 14.45 2.14 -18.57
CA ILE A 12 13.39 3.08 -18.21
C ILE A 12 13.93 4.50 -18.32
N PRO A 13 13.32 5.37 -19.14
CA PRO A 13 13.69 6.77 -19.24
C PRO A 13 13.68 7.45 -17.86
N GLY A 14 14.72 8.22 -17.55
CA GLY A 14 14.85 8.90 -16.25
C GLY A 14 15.11 7.98 -15.04
N GLY A 15 15.01 6.66 -15.20
CA GLY A 15 15.16 5.71 -14.09
C GLY A 15 13.87 5.51 -13.26
N ILE A 16 13.88 4.50 -12.41
CA ILE A 16 12.72 4.10 -11.59
C ILE A 16 12.72 4.94 -10.30
N ALA A 17 11.57 5.51 -9.93
CA ALA A 17 11.38 6.32 -8.73
C ALA A 17 10.68 5.56 -7.58
N ALA A 18 9.92 4.51 -7.89
CA ALA A 18 9.19 3.68 -6.93
C ALA A 18 9.15 2.21 -7.39
N PRO A 19 8.83 1.25 -6.51
CA PRO A 19 8.65 -0.14 -6.90
C PRO A 19 7.66 -0.30 -8.06
N VAL A 20 8.00 -1.19 -8.99
CA VAL A 20 7.13 -1.52 -10.13
C VAL A 20 5.89 -2.25 -9.64
N ARG A 21 4.71 -1.82 -10.09
CA ARG A 21 3.45 -2.51 -9.84
C ARG A 21 3.09 -3.38 -11.04
N VAL A 22 2.65 -4.60 -10.75
CA VAL A 22 2.12 -5.51 -11.76
C VAL A 22 0.62 -5.65 -11.54
N SER A 23 -0.17 -5.52 -12.60
CA SER A 23 -1.61 -5.78 -12.56
C SER A 23 -2.06 -6.54 -13.80
N LEU A 24 -3.21 -7.21 -13.71
CA LEU A 24 -3.85 -7.87 -14.83
C LEU A 24 -4.87 -6.92 -15.45
N LEU A 25 -4.79 -6.70 -16.77
CA LEU A 25 -5.82 -6.04 -17.55
C LEU A 25 -6.70 -7.10 -18.21
N GLU A 26 -8.04 -6.96 -18.15
CA GLU A 26 -8.94 -8.04 -18.52
C GLU A 26 -9.23 -8.15 -20.01
N ALA A 27 -9.24 -7.05 -20.77
CA ALA A 27 -9.60 -7.10 -22.17
C ALA A 27 -8.78 -6.13 -23.04
N PRO A 28 -7.77 -6.58 -23.80
CA PRO A 28 -7.26 -7.96 -23.83
C PRO A 28 -6.58 -8.33 -22.52
N VAL A 29 -6.56 -9.63 -22.17
CA VAL A 29 -5.85 -10.13 -21.00
C VAL A 29 -4.35 -9.94 -21.19
N VAL A 30 -3.77 -9.10 -20.39
CA VAL A 30 -2.34 -8.75 -20.43
C VAL A 30 -1.84 -8.32 -19.05
N TYR A 31 -0.64 -8.75 -18.69
CA TYR A 31 0.00 -8.20 -17.50
C TYR A 31 0.54 -6.81 -17.82
N ALA A 32 0.12 -5.84 -17.04
CA ALA A 32 0.58 -4.47 -17.09
C ALA A 32 1.67 -4.24 -16.05
N LEU A 33 2.80 -3.68 -16.47
CA LEU A 33 3.91 -3.27 -15.62
C LEU A 33 3.87 -1.75 -15.52
N TRP A 34 3.51 -1.23 -14.36
CA TRP A 34 3.42 0.20 -14.10
C TRP A 34 4.69 0.70 -13.46
N VAL A 35 5.31 1.69 -14.07
CA VAL A 35 6.60 2.23 -13.65
C VAL A 35 6.48 3.72 -13.36
N SER A 36 6.64 4.09 -12.10
CA SER A 36 6.84 5.48 -11.68
C SER A 36 8.28 5.89 -11.98
N SER A 37 8.47 6.97 -12.72
CA SER A 37 9.80 7.42 -13.14
C SER A 37 10.23 8.74 -12.52
N GLN A 38 11.55 8.96 -12.44
CA GLN A 38 12.14 10.20 -11.95
C GLN A 38 11.97 11.36 -12.94
N ASP A 39 11.62 11.09 -14.19
CA ASP A 39 11.34 12.11 -15.22
C ASP A 39 9.90 12.65 -15.17
N GLN A 40 9.21 12.49 -14.05
CA GLN A 40 7.84 12.98 -13.81
C GLN A 40 6.78 12.25 -14.63
N ARG A 41 7.04 10.99 -15.01
CA ARG A 41 6.12 10.19 -15.84
C ARG A 41 5.75 8.88 -15.20
N VAL A 42 4.61 8.37 -15.65
CA VAL A 42 4.20 6.98 -15.43
C VAL A 42 4.27 6.25 -16.77
N TYR A 43 4.99 5.14 -16.80
CA TYR A 43 5.06 4.27 -17.96
C TYR A 43 4.27 2.99 -17.71
N GLY A 44 3.54 2.56 -18.72
CA GLY A 44 2.84 1.26 -18.73
C GLY A 44 3.44 0.37 -19.82
N TYR A 45 3.89 -0.82 -19.42
CA TYR A 45 4.40 -1.85 -20.34
C TYR A 45 3.56 -3.12 -20.22
N ASP A 46 3.47 -3.87 -21.31
CA ASP A 46 2.98 -5.26 -21.27
C ASP A 46 4.09 -6.23 -20.85
N GLN A 47 3.74 -7.52 -20.73
CA GLN A 47 4.70 -8.58 -20.38
C GLN A 47 5.79 -8.78 -21.45
N ASP A 48 5.59 -8.30 -22.68
CA ASP A 48 6.57 -8.32 -23.75
C ASP A 48 7.45 -7.06 -23.79
N GLY A 49 7.31 -6.17 -22.79
CA GLY A 49 8.07 -4.93 -22.67
C GLY A 49 7.69 -3.85 -23.68
N ARG A 50 6.55 -3.96 -24.34
CA ARG A 50 6.02 -2.93 -25.24
C ARG A 50 5.19 -1.95 -24.46
N PHE A 51 5.16 -0.70 -24.87
CA PHE A 51 4.25 0.26 -24.27
C PHE A 51 2.79 -0.18 -24.44
N LEU A 52 2.05 -0.14 -23.36
CA LEU A 52 0.59 -0.20 -23.44
C LEU A 52 0.07 0.97 -24.27
N THR A 53 -0.98 0.73 -25.04
CA THR A 53 -1.57 1.76 -25.90
C THR A 53 -1.91 3.02 -25.10
N GLY A 54 -1.36 4.16 -25.49
CA GLY A 54 -1.54 5.45 -24.84
C GLY A 54 -0.59 5.74 -23.67
N TRP A 55 0.17 4.76 -23.19
CA TRP A 55 1.05 4.88 -22.01
C TRP A 55 2.52 5.18 -22.33
N GLY A 56 2.81 5.60 -23.52
CA GLY A 56 4.14 6.15 -23.83
C GLY A 56 4.42 7.44 -23.03
N PRO A 57 4.82 8.53 -23.66
CA PRO A 57 5.21 9.74 -22.96
C PRO A 57 4.04 10.60 -22.41
N ASN A 58 2.81 10.13 -22.40
CA ASN A 58 1.63 10.98 -22.20
C ASN A 58 1.20 11.15 -20.74
N ALA A 59 1.48 10.18 -19.87
CA ALA A 59 1.10 10.27 -18.45
C ALA A 59 2.16 11.07 -17.67
N VAL A 60 2.04 12.39 -17.69
CA VAL A 60 2.98 13.34 -17.08
C VAL A 60 2.38 13.90 -15.79
N ALA A 61 3.18 13.92 -14.72
CA ALA A 61 2.88 14.60 -13.47
C ALA A 61 3.58 15.97 -13.39
N ASP A 62 3.24 16.77 -12.37
CA ASP A 62 3.86 18.07 -12.10
C ASP A 62 5.26 17.95 -11.48
N SER A 63 5.56 16.81 -10.87
CA SER A 63 6.83 16.50 -10.24
C SER A 63 7.07 14.99 -10.20
N VAL A 64 8.19 14.56 -9.61
CA VAL A 64 8.57 13.15 -9.53
C VAL A 64 7.48 12.30 -8.87
N VAL A 65 7.17 11.17 -9.45
CA VAL A 65 6.21 10.20 -8.92
C VAL A 65 6.94 9.22 -8.00
N ARG A 66 6.89 9.47 -6.69
CA ARG A 66 7.69 8.71 -5.69
C ARG A 66 6.98 7.50 -5.07
N PHE A 67 5.74 7.28 -5.40
CA PHE A 67 4.98 6.15 -4.90
C PHE A 67 4.70 5.14 -6.01
N PRO A 68 4.52 3.85 -5.66
CA PRO A 68 4.02 2.87 -6.61
C PRO A 68 2.69 3.33 -7.21
N VAL A 69 2.49 2.99 -8.46
CA VAL A 69 1.20 3.17 -9.11
C VAL A 69 0.23 2.12 -8.61
N GLU A 70 -1.01 2.50 -8.34
CA GLU A 70 -2.09 1.58 -8.03
C GLU A 70 -3.09 1.52 -9.18
N HIS A 71 -3.56 0.30 -9.48
CA HIS A 71 -4.52 0.05 -10.54
C HIS A 71 -5.72 -0.73 -10.00
N VAL A 72 -6.91 -0.28 -10.37
CA VAL A 72 -8.17 -0.98 -10.11
C VAL A 72 -9.07 -0.89 -11.33
N GLN A 73 -9.85 -1.94 -11.57
CA GLN A 73 -10.95 -1.93 -12.52
C GLN A 73 -12.27 -1.84 -11.75
N TYR A 74 -13.10 -0.87 -12.14
CA TYR A 74 -14.42 -0.67 -11.55
C TYR A 74 -15.43 -0.34 -12.66
N GLU A 75 -16.56 -1.07 -12.71
CA GLU A 75 -17.61 -0.93 -13.73
C GLU A 75 -17.06 -0.92 -15.16
N GLY A 76 -16.14 -1.84 -15.47
CA GLY A 76 -15.50 -1.96 -16.77
C GLY A 76 -14.56 -0.82 -17.16
N LYS A 77 -14.22 0.06 -16.22
CA LYS A 77 -13.29 1.17 -16.41
C LYS A 77 -12.02 0.96 -15.57
N ASP A 78 -10.88 1.22 -16.21
CA ASP A 78 -9.60 1.19 -15.49
C ASP A 78 -9.32 2.54 -14.84
N TYR A 79 -8.80 2.49 -13.61
CA TYR A 79 -8.34 3.63 -12.84
C TYR A 79 -6.90 3.37 -12.41
N VAL A 80 -6.00 4.18 -12.89
CA VAL A 80 -4.58 4.11 -12.58
C VAL A 80 -4.21 5.34 -11.75
N ALA A 81 -3.95 5.14 -10.47
CA ALA A 81 -3.70 6.22 -9.52
C ALA A 81 -2.23 6.32 -9.18
N THR A 82 -1.74 7.54 -9.05
CA THR A 82 -0.40 7.82 -8.56
C THR A 82 -0.33 9.17 -7.85
N LEU A 83 0.75 9.39 -7.10
CA LEU A 83 1.01 10.62 -6.36
C LEU A 83 2.34 11.23 -6.77
N SER A 84 2.32 12.53 -7.05
CA SER A 84 3.53 13.31 -7.23
C SER A 84 4.17 13.72 -5.90
N GLU A 85 5.45 14.06 -5.93
CA GLU A 85 6.18 14.59 -4.76
C GLU A 85 5.59 15.90 -4.26
N SER A 86 4.98 16.68 -5.14
CA SER A 86 4.24 17.93 -4.82
C SER A 86 2.88 17.67 -4.17
N SER A 87 2.55 16.39 -3.90
CA SER A 87 1.31 15.99 -3.22
C SER A 87 0.04 16.25 -4.04
N TYR A 88 0.09 15.93 -5.33
CA TYR A 88 -1.09 15.84 -6.19
C TYR A 88 -1.41 14.38 -6.52
N LEU A 89 -2.68 14.03 -6.39
CA LEU A 89 -3.20 12.74 -6.85
C LEU A 89 -3.60 12.86 -8.33
N TYR A 90 -3.09 11.95 -9.13
CA TYR A 90 -3.42 11.76 -10.55
C TYR A 90 -4.24 10.49 -10.72
N LEU A 91 -5.29 10.58 -11.49
CA LEU A 91 -6.15 9.46 -11.82
C LEU A 91 -6.26 9.34 -13.34
N PHE A 92 -5.62 8.32 -13.90
CA PHE A 92 -5.59 8.09 -15.34
C PHE A 92 -6.57 7.00 -15.76
N ASP A 93 -7.02 7.08 -17.01
CA ASP A 93 -7.74 6.00 -17.68
C ASP A 93 -6.76 4.96 -18.27
N ARG A 94 -7.31 3.91 -18.89
CA ARG A 94 -6.54 2.86 -19.56
C ARG A 94 -5.59 3.36 -20.65
N LEU A 95 -5.84 4.53 -21.21
CA LEU A 95 -5.04 5.14 -22.28
C LEU A 95 -4.05 6.21 -21.77
N GLY A 96 -3.85 6.30 -20.46
CA GLY A 96 -2.94 7.28 -19.85
C GLY A 96 -3.45 8.72 -19.89
N ARG A 97 -4.74 8.93 -20.11
CA ARG A 97 -5.36 10.26 -20.07
C ARG A 97 -5.95 10.51 -18.69
N LEU A 98 -5.86 11.74 -18.21
CA LEU A 98 -6.50 12.12 -16.96
C LEU A 98 -8.01 11.91 -17.03
N ARG A 99 -8.56 11.24 -16.01
CA ARG A 99 -9.99 11.10 -15.80
C ARG A 99 -10.62 12.32 -15.17
N LEU A 100 -9.86 12.98 -14.34
CA LEU A 100 -10.25 14.16 -13.56
C LEU A 100 -9.10 15.16 -13.56
N ASP A 101 -9.39 16.40 -13.23
CA ASP A 101 -8.35 17.35 -12.88
C ASP A 101 -7.50 16.83 -11.72
N THR A 102 -6.27 17.28 -11.63
CA THR A 102 -5.36 16.87 -10.56
C THR A 102 -5.92 17.27 -9.19
N LEU A 103 -5.88 16.33 -8.26
CA LEU A 103 -6.50 16.48 -6.95
C LEU A 103 -5.42 16.81 -5.89
N PRO A 104 -5.41 18.04 -5.33
CA PRO A 104 -4.40 18.41 -4.34
C PRO A 104 -4.64 17.74 -2.99
N LEU A 105 -3.56 17.30 -2.35
CA LEU A 105 -3.56 16.92 -0.95
C LEU A 105 -3.31 18.15 -0.08
N ARG A 106 -3.89 18.17 1.13
CA ARG A 106 -3.71 19.28 2.07
C ARG A 106 -2.40 19.26 2.84
N ALA A 107 -1.74 18.09 2.90
CA ALA A 107 -0.43 17.91 3.50
C ALA A 107 0.37 16.87 2.72
N LYS A 108 1.67 16.76 2.98
CA LYS A 108 2.57 15.86 2.28
C LYS A 108 2.10 14.41 2.41
N ALA A 109 2.00 13.69 1.29
CA ALA A 109 1.73 12.27 1.27
C ALA A 109 2.85 11.46 1.96
N ILE A 110 2.46 10.45 2.73
CA ILE A 110 3.35 9.49 3.40
C ILE A 110 3.11 8.06 2.96
N SER A 111 2.10 7.83 2.14
CA SER A 111 1.73 6.52 1.60
C SER A 111 1.44 6.60 0.10
N PRO A 112 1.47 5.47 -0.63
CA PRO A 112 0.85 5.40 -1.94
C PRO A 112 -0.66 5.70 -1.87
N PRO A 113 -1.32 5.93 -3.01
CA PRO A 113 -2.76 6.02 -3.07
C PRO A 113 -3.32 4.58 -2.98
N TYR A 114 -3.84 4.18 -1.83
CA TYR A 114 -4.53 2.90 -1.72
C TYR A 114 -5.93 3.00 -2.33
N ILE A 115 -6.26 2.09 -3.24
CA ILE A 115 -7.56 2.07 -3.89
C ILE A 115 -8.35 0.84 -3.40
N LEU A 116 -9.56 1.08 -2.93
CA LEU A 116 -10.57 0.07 -2.72
C LEU A 116 -11.79 0.45 -3.55
N ALA A 117 -12.15 -0.39 -4.53
CA ALA A 117 -13.31 -0.17 -5.38
C ALA A 117 -14.08 -1.48 -5.55
N ASP A 118 -15.22 -1.55 -4.92
CA ASP A 118 -16.17 -2.65 -5.00
C ASP A 118 -17.60 -2.10 -5.18
N GLN A 119 -18.61 -2.97 -5.15
CA GLN A 119 -20.01 -2.56 -5.33
C GLN A 119 -20.53 -1.67 -4.18
N GLN A 120 -19.87 -1.65 -3.03
CA GLN A 120 -20.31 -0.92 -1.84
C GLN A 120 -19.55 0.37 -1.62
N GLN A 121 -18.27 0.44 -2.07
CA GLN A 121 -17.42 1.59 -1.82
C GLN A 121 -16.38 1.80 -2.93
N GLN A 122 -16.08 3.05 -3.16
CA GLN A 122 -15.09 3.50 -4.14
C GLN A 122 -14.25 4.57 -3.45
N ARG A 123 -13.13 4.15 -2.88
CA ARG A 123 -12.29 5.04 -2.07
C ARG A 123 -10.83 4.95 -2.51
N ILE A 124 -10.21 6.11 -2.57
CA ILE A 124 -8.76 6.26 -2.67
C ILE A 124 -8.31 6.93 -1.39
N ALA A 125 -7.55 6.23 -0.57
CA ALA A 125 -7.08 6.72 0.73
C ALA A 125 -5.59 7.05 0.67
N VAL A 126 -5.21 8.23 1.13
CA VAL A 126 -3.82 8.70 1.17
C VAL A 126 -3.49 9.20 2.57
N GLY A 127 -2.53 8.56 3.22
CA GLY A 127 -1.98 9.00 4.50
C GLY A 127 -1.16 10.28 4.33
N GLN A 128 -1.29 11.22 5.26
CA GLN A 128 -0.61 12.51 5.25
C GLN A 128 0.29 12.68 6.48
N SER A 129 1.36 13.45 6.31
CA SER A 129 2.40 13.68 7.32
C SER A 129 1.92 14.39 8.59
N ASP A 130 0.73 14.95 8.58
CA ASP A 130 0.10 15.61 9.72
C ASP A 130 -0.84 14.68 10.53
N GLY A 131 -0.82 13.37 10.24
CA GLY A 131 -1.63 12.36 10.95
C GLY A 131 -3.07 12.27 10.50
N TYR A 132 -3.37 12.86 9.35
CA TYR A 132 -4.67 12.73 8.69
C TYR A 132 -4.60 11.78 7.52
N VAL A 133 -5.76 11.27 7.11
CA VAL A 133 -5.95 10.57 5.86
C VAL A 133 -6.89 11.37 4.98
N GLN A 134 -6.47 11.66 3.75
CA GLN A 134 -7.37 12.26 2.76
C GLN A 134 -7.98 11.14 1.92
N VAL A 135 -9.29 11.11 1.84
CA VAL A 135 -10.07 10.10 1.12
C VAL A 135 -10.75 10.78 -0.06
N PHE A 136 -10.67 10.16 -1.21
CA PHE A 136 -11.32 10.57 -2.45
C PHE A 136 -12.26 9.45 -2.92
N ASN A 137 -13.34 9.80 -3.59
CA ASN A 137 -14.07 8.86 -4.43
C ASN A 137 -13.55 8.93 -5.89
N LEU A 138 -14.05 8.07 -6.76
CA LEU A 138 -13.63 8.04 -8.17
C LEU A 138 -14.14 9.22 -9.01
N GLU A 139 -15.04 10.05 -8.46
CA GLU A 139 -15.49 11.33 -9.04
C GLU A 139 -14.69 12.55 -8.53
N GLY A 140 -13.72 12.33 -7.64
CA GLY A 140 -12.85 13.39 -7.13
C GLY A 140 -13.40 14.14 -5.92
N GLN A 141 -14.56 13.76 -5.37
CA GLN A 141 -15.03 14.32 -4.10
C GLN A 141 -14.12 13.84 -2.97
N THR A 142 -13.86 14.72 -2.00
CA THR A 142 -12.88 14.42 -0.95
C THR A 142 -13.34 14.82 0.43
N PHE A 143 -12.88 14.07 1.42
CA PHE A 143 -12.96 14.41 2.83
C PHE A 143 -11.68 13.99 3.56
N ARG A 144 -11.50 14.45 4.80
CA ARG A 144 -10.35 14.10 5.62
C ARG A 144 -10.79 13.44 6.92
N LEU A 145 -10.04 12.41 7.30
CA LEU A 145 -10.17 11.72 8.57
C LEU A 145 -9.00 12.11 9.47
N SER A 146 -9.30 12.49 10.70
CA SER A 146 -8.30 12.78 11.74
C SER A 146 -8.02 11.50 12.50
N LEU A 147 -6.88 10.85 12.26
CA LEU A 147 -6.53 9.57 12.88
C LEU A 147 -5.50 9.75 14.01
N MET A 148 -4.37 10.37 13.71
CA MET A 148 -3.29 10.59 14.68
C MET A 148 -2.77 12.04 14.63
N PRO A 149 -3.61 13.07 14.88
CA PRO A 149 -3.22 14.47 14.70
C PRO A 149 -2.12 14.91 15.66
N ASN A 150 -1.96 14.22 16.80
CA ASN A 150 -0.95 14.51 17.83
C ASN A 150 0.16 13.46 17.88
N HIS A 151 0.50 12.88 16.74
CA HIS A 151 1.54 11.86 16.62
C HIS A 151 2.93 12.38 17.06
N ARG A 152 3.79 11.45 17.45
CA ARG A 152 5.18 11.72 17.85
C ARG A 152 6.13 11.22 16.77
N GLY A 153 6.60 12.10 15.92
CA GLY A 153 7.57 11.76 14.88
C GLY A 153 6.94 11.40 13.54
N ARG A 154 7.51 10.44 12.81
CA ARG A 154 7.01 10.01 11.50
C ARG A 154 5.83 9.09 11.65
N VAL A 155 4.71 9.48 11.05
CA VAL A 155 3.58 8.57 10.87
C VAL A 155 3.74 7.74 9.59
N GLN A 156 3.15 6.55 9.61
CA GLN A 156 2.99 5.67 8.46
C GLN A 156 1.52 5.23 8.37
N PHE A 157 1.11 4.80 7.18
CA PHE A 157 -0.29 4.54 6.90
C PHE A 157 -0.44 3.35 5.94
N GLN A 158 -1.46 2.54 6.18
CA GLN A 158 -1.94 1.48 5.30
C GLN A 158 -3.46 1.48 5.27
N PHE A 159 -4.03 1.16 4.11
CA PHE A 159 -5.47 1.00 3.93
C PHE A 159 -5.73 -0.39 3.32
N ALA A 160 -6.47 -1.22 4.01
CA ALA A 160 -6.84 -2.58 3.60
C ALA A 160 -8.02 -3.07 4.44
N ASP A 161 -8.68 -4.13 4.01
CA ASP A 161 -9.60 -4.87 4.89
C ASP A 161 -8.77 -5.68 5.90
N ILE A 162 -8.59 -5.14 7.08
CA ILE A 162 -7.79 -5.74 8.16
C ILE A 162 -8.70 -6.47 9.16
N ALA A 163 -9.88 -5.94 9.41
CA ALA A 163 -10.87 -6.57 10.30
C ALA A 163 -11.57 -7.78 9.67
N GLY A 164 -11.48 -7.97 8.35
CA GLY A 164 -12.07 -9.09 7.63
C GLY A 164 -13.59 -8.95 7.42
N ASP A 165 -14.10 -7.73 7.45
CA ASP A 165 -15.52 -7.42 7.28
C ASP A 165 -15.90 -6.95 5.86
N ALA A 166 -14.97 -7.11 4.90
CA ALA A 166 -15.03 -6.64 3.52
C ALA A 166 -15.11 -5.11 3.37
N ARG A 167 -14.73 -4.36 4.41
CA ARG A 167 -14.63 -2.91 4.38
C ARG A 167 -13.16 -2.49 4.49
N GLY A 168 -12.85 -1.30 4.00
CA GLY A 168 -11.51 -0.77 4.14
C GLY A 168 -11.28 -0.17 5.52
N ASP A 169 -10.25 -0.66 6.18
CA ASP A 169 -9.75 -0.15 7.45
C ASP A 169 -8.54 0.75 7.25
N TYR A 170 -8.34 1.64 8.20
CA TYR A 170 -7.29 2.64 8.20
C TYR A 170 -6.31 2.34 9.33
N LEU A 171 -5.17 1.77 8.99
CA LEU A 171 -4.10 1.48 9.94
C LEU A 171 -3.07 2.61 9.89
N MET A 172 -2.84 3.26 11.00
CA MET A 172 -1.84 4.32 11.13
C MET A 172 -0.97 4.07 12.35
N TRP A 173 0.34 4.32 12.20
CA TRP A 173 1.26 4.17 13.32
C TRP A 173 2.38 5.22 13.30
N ASP A 174 2.91 5.49 14.47
CA ASP A 174 4.08 6.33 14.68
C ASP A 174 5.20 5.57 15.45
N VAL A 175 6.01 6.28 16.23
CA VAL A 175 7.13 5.69 16.98
C VAL A 175 6.69 4.71 18.08
N SER A 176 5.49 4.84 18.63
CA SER A 176 5.05 4.13 19.84
C SER A 176 3.66 3.50 19.72
N ASP A 177 2.82 4.05 18.88
CA ASP A 177 1.42 3.71 18.82
C ASP A 177 1.05 3.17 17.44
N LEU A 178 0.33 2.07 17.42
CA LEU A 178 -0.32 1.50 16.25
C LEU A 178 -1.83 1.57 16.48
N ARG A 179 -2.58 2.18 15.56
CA ARG A 179 -4.02 2.38 15.69
C ARG A 179 -4.75 1.94 14.44
N LEU A 180 -5.82 1.21 14.65
CA LEU A 180 -6.74 0.73 13.63
C LEU A 180 -8.05 1.48 13.76
N PHE A 181 -8.51 2.04 12.64
CA PHE A 181 -9.79 2.73 12.52
C PHE A 181 -10.60 2.07 11.43
N GLY A 182 -11.90 2.04 11.62
CA GLY A 182 -12.83 1.46 10.66
C GLY A 182 -14.28 1.84 10.97
N TYR A 183 -15.18 1.15 10.32
CA TYR A 183 -16.61 1.37 10.47
C TYR A 183 -17.26 0.25 11.29
N GLU A 184 -17.88 0.61 12.40
CA GLU A 184 -18.80 -0.27 13.11
C GLU A 184 -20.23 0.18 12.82
N GLY A 185 -20.94 -0.59 11.99
CA GLY A 185 -22.16 -0.11 11.35
C GLY A 185 -21.89 1.12 10.48
N ASN A 186 -22.52 2.25 10.79
CA ASN A 186 -22.31 3.53 10.09
C ASN A 186 -21.35 4.48 10.83
N ASN A 187 -20.81 4.09 11.98
CA ASN A 187 -19.97 4.94 12.80
C ASN A 187 -18.49 4.66 12.52
N PHE A 188 -17.78 5.66 12.05
CA PHE A 188 -16.32 5.62 11.93
C PHE A 188 -15.67 5.87 13.29
N ARG A 189 -14.83 4.95 13.75
CA ARG A 189 -14.15 5.05 15.05
C ARG A 189 -12.82 4.32 15.07
N GLU A 190 -12.04 4.56 16.12
CA GLU A 190 -10.91 3.70 16.49
C GLU A 190 -11.48 2.33 16.93
N ILE A 191 -11.05 1.28 16.25
CA ILE A 191 -11.42 -0.11 16.53
C ILE A 191 -10.50 -0.65 17.63
N GLN A 192 -9.18 -0.43 17.45
CA GLN A 192 -8.17 -0.96 18.36
C GLN A 192 -6.91 -0.10 18.32
N SER A 193 -6.15 -0.14 19.45
CA SER A 193 -4.80 0.45 19.53
C SER A 193 -3.85 -0.45 20.29
N TRP A 194 -2.57 -0.37 19.90
CA TRP A 194 -1.48 -1.12 20.52
C TRP A 194 -0.35 -0.15 20.83
N SER A 195 0.19 -0.24 22.04
CA SER A 195 1.44 0.44 22.39
C SER A 195 2.61 -0.49 22.14
N VAL A 196 3.53 -0.04 21.31
CA VAL A 196 4.71 -0.80 20.92
C VAL A 196 5.93 -0.14 21.52
N GLY A 197 6.76 -0.91 22.25
CA GLY A 197 7.95 -0.40 22.92
C GLY A 197 9.12 0.00 22.01
N ALA A 198 8.89 0.07 20.68
CA ALA A 198 9.92 0.43 19.71
C ALA A 198 9.29 0.99 18.43
N PRO A 199 10.00 1.87 17.69
CA PRO A 199 9.49 2.44 16.44
C PRO A 199 9.33 1.35 15.38
N LEU A 200 8.11 1.23 14.84
CA LEU A 200 7.80 0.30 13.77
C LEU A 200 8.19 0.87 12.39
N HIS A 201 8.87 0.04 11.61
CA HIS A 201 9.25 0.34 10.22
C HIS A 201 8.19 -0.08 9.22
N SER A 202 7.54 -1.20 9.49
CA SER A 202 6.44 -1.72 8.68
C SER A 202 5.48 -2.52 9.55
N VAL A 203 4.23 -2.59 9.10
CA VAL A 203 3.21 -3.46 9.65
C VAL A 203 2.64 -4.30 8.51
N HIS A 204 2.44 -5.58 8.77
CA HIS A 204 1.89 -6.55 7.83
C HIS A 204 0.71 -7.26 8.50
N SER A 205 -0.28 -7.63 7.74
CA SER A 205 -1.40 -8.44 8.21
C SER A 205 -1.35 -9.85 7.62
N GLY A 206 -1.80 -10.82 8.40
CA GLY A 206 -1.99 -12.19 7.96
C GLY A 206 -3.18 -12.80 8.67
N THR A 207 -3.92 -13.67 7.99
CA THR A 207 -5.11 -14.32 8.56
C THR A 207 -4.80 -15.77 8.90
N ARG A 208 -5.16 -16.18 10.11
CA ARG A 208 -5.07 -17.55 10.62
C ARG A 208 -6.44 -18.01 11.10
N GLN A 209 -7.05 -19.01 10.49
CA GLN A 209 -8.34 -19.57 10.94
C GLN A 209 -9.41 -18.50 11.22
N ASP A 210 -9.59 -17.56 10.31
CA ASP A 210 -10.50 -16.41 10.43
C ASP A 210 -10.09 -15.33 11.46
N GLU A 211 -8.94 -15.49 12.13
CA GLU A 211 -8.34 -14.46 12.99
C GLU A 211 -7.29 -13.68 12.23
N THR A 212 -7.45 -12.37 12.14
CA THR A 212 -6.42 -11.49 11.59
C THR A 212 -5.36 -11.17 12.66
N LEU A 213 -4.10 -11.34 12.29
CA LEU A 213 -2.93 -10.97 13.09
C LEU A 213 -2.18 -9.82 12.42
N LEU A 214 -1.62 -8.93 13.22
CA LEU A 214 -0.74 -7.86 12.77
C LEU A 214 0.71 -8.15 13.18
N PHE A 215 1.64 -7.94 12.26
CA PHE A 215 3.08 -8.15 12.47
C PHE A 215 3.81 -6.83 12.30
N GLY A 216 4.25 -6.25 13.41
CA GLY A 216 5.02 -5.02 13.43
C GLY A 216 6.52 -5.29 13.44
N PHE A 217 7.25 -4.81 12.43
CA PHE A 217 8.71 -4.91 12.37
C PHE A 217 9.38 -3.61 12.79
N SER A 218 10.33 -3.70 13.70
CA SER A 218 11.22 -2.61 14.08
C SER A 218 12.66 -2.92 13.69
N LYS A 219 13.19 -2.15 12.74
CA LYS A 219 14.61 -2.22 12.37
C LYS A 219 15.53 -1.78 13.51
N ALA A 220 15.11 -0.79 14.29
CA ALA A 220 15.90 -0.27 15.40
C ALA A 220 16.02 -1.28 16.54
N ALA A 221 14.94 -1.99 16.86
CA ALA A 221 14.94 -3.04 17.88
C ALA A 221 15.38 -4.40 17.34
N ARG A 222 15.48 -4.57 16.01
CA ARG A 222 15.76 -5.84 15.32
C ARG A 222 14.77 -6.94 15.77
N ARG A 223 13.45 -6.60 15.76
CA ARG A 223 12.40 -7.49 16.26
C ARG A 223 11.11 -7.38 15.45
N ILE A 224 10.36 -8.47 15.48
CA ILE A 224 8.97 -8.55 14.99
C ILE A 224 8.07 -8.82 16.20
N TRP A 225 7.04 -7.99 16.36
CA TRP A 225 5.90 -8.23 17.26
C TRP A 225 4.76 -8.84 16.46
N ALA A 226 4.01 -9.73 17.09
CA ALA A 226 2.74 -10.21 16.57
C ALA A 226 1.62 -9.81 17.54
N PHE A 227 0.57 -9.21 17.00
CA PHE A 227 -0.57 -8.70 17.74
C PHE A 227 -1.85 -9.38 17.28
N SER A 228 -2.68 -9.73 18.23
CA SER A 228 -4.08 -10.11 17.98
C SER A 228 -4.96 -8.87 17.82
N MET A 229 -6.12 -9.03 17.24
CA MET A 229 -7.09 -7.94 17.06
C MET A 229 -7.74 -7.48 18.38
N ASN A 230 -7.58 -8.22 19.48
CA ASN A 230 -8.03 -7.80 20.81
C ASN A 230 -7.01 -6.96 21.57
N GLY A 231 -5.86 -6.62 20.98
CA GLY A 231 -4.87 -5.72 21.54
C GLY A 231 -3.68 -6.42 22.24
N GLU A 232 -3.64 -7.74 22.26
CA GLU A 232 -2.61 -8.50 22.94
C GLU A 232 -1.41 -8.81 22.05
N VAL A 233 -0.22 -8.85 22.64
CA VAL A 233 0.97 -9.42 22.00
C VAL A 233 0.91 -10.93 22.12
N LEU A 234 1.08 -11.64 21.02
CA LEU A 234 1.05 -13.10 21.02
C LEU A 234 2.19 -13.69 21.88
N THR A 235 1.89 -14.81 22.52
CA THR A 235 2.89 -15.57 23.32
C THR A 235 4.07 -15.96 22.42
N GLY A 236 5.29 -15.78 22.93
CA GLY A 236 6.53 -16.04 22.18
C GLY A 236 7.04 -14.86 21.36
N TYR A 237 6.31 -13.75 21.30
CA TYR A 237 6.76 -12.51 20.67
C TYR A 237 7.20 -11.46 21.69
N PRO A 238 8.10 -10.53 21.31
CA PRO A 238 8.68 -10.35 19.98
C PRO A 238 9.81 -11.34 19.66
N VAL A 239 9.91 -11.75 18.39
CA VAL A 239 11.02 -12.56 17.88
C VAL A 239 12.10 -11.69 17.25
N ALA A 240 13.36 -12.19 17.23
CA ALA A 240 14.49 -11.48 16.61
C ALA A 240 14.39 -11.51 15.08
N ALA A 241 14.63 -10.36 14.42
CA ALA A 241 14.62 -10.24 12.97
C ALA A 241 15.38 -9.01 12.48
N ASP A 242 16.09 -9.15 11.37
CA ASP A 242 16.79 -8.07 10.65
C ASP A 242 15.98 -7.56 9.45
N THR A 243 14.97 -8.30 9.04
CA THR A 243 14.09 -7.96 7.92
C THR A 243 12.62 -8.00 8.33
N PRO A 244 11.75 -7.28 7.60
CA PRO A 244 10.31 -7.47 7.73
C PRO A 244 9.91 -8.93 7.50
N PRO A 245 8.79 -9.39 8.07
CA PRO A 245 8.30 -10.75 7.84
C PRO A 245 7.78 -10.91 6.41
N ALA A 246 8.07 -12.06 5.81
CA ALA A 246 7.31 -12.55 4.67
C ALA A 246 6.23 -13.51 5.21
N LEU A 247 4.98 -13.23 4.91
CA LEU A 247 3.82 -13.99 5.38
C LEU A 247 3.16 -14.71 4.19
N TRP A 248 2.77 -15.95 4.39
CA TRP A 248 1.93 -16.66 3.43
C TRP A 248 1.09 -17.73 4.13
N PHE A 249 0.05 -18.17 3.46
CA PHE A 249 -0.86 -19.19 3.96
C PHE A 249 -0.66 -20.47 3.16
N GLN A 250 -0.46 -21.58 3.86
CA GLN A 250 -0.28 -22.89 3.26
C GLN A 250 -0.88 -23.98 4.14
N ASP A 251 -1.69 -24.87 3.54
CA ASP A 251 -2.28 -26.04 4.20
C ASP A 251 -3.02 -25.71 5.51
N GLY A 252 -3.76 -24.59 5.53
CA GLY A 252 -4.51 -24.17 6.72
C GLY A 252 -3.68 -23.46 7.78
N ARG A 253 -2.40 -23.16 7.50
CA ARG A 253 -1.45 -22.55 8.44
C ARG A 253 -0.94 -21.22 7.93
N LEU A 254 -0.83 -20.26 8.80
CA LEU A 254 -0.11 -19.01 8.52
C LEU A 254 1.37 -19.26 8.82
N LEU A 255 2.21 -19.01 7.83
CA LEU A 255 3.66 -19.15 7.93
C LEU A 255 4.31 -17.77 7.87
N MET A 256 5.35 -17.59 8.67
CA MET A 256 6.16 -16.38 8.71
C MET A 256 7.63 -16.70 8.53
N LEU A 257 8.26 -16.12 7.52
CA LEU A 257 9.70 -16.22 7.29
C LEU A 257 10.36 -14.87 7.64
N CYS A 258 11.44 -14.91 8.41
CA CYS A 258 12.29 -13.75 8.62
C CYS A 258 13.77 -14.14 8.61
N TYR A 259 14.63 -13.13 8.43
CA TYR A 259 16.08 -13.28 8.47
C TYR A 259 16.62 -12.63 9.73
N TYR A 260 17.56 -13.31 10.41
CA TYR A 260 18.28 -12.80 11.56
C TYR A 260 19.70 -13.40 11.62
N GLU A 261 20.72 -12.54 11.71
CA GLU A 261 22.12 -12.92 11.91
C GLU A 261 22.65 -14.05 11.00
N GLY A 262 22.40 -13.90 9.69
CA GLY A 262 22.89 -14.86 8.68
C GLY A 262 22.01 -16.09 8.48
N SER A 263 20.87 -16.21 9.20
CA SER A 263 19.99 -17.37 9.15
C SER A 263 18.57 -16.99 8.78
N LEU A 264 17.86 -17.90 8.12
CA LEU A 264 16.43 -17.80 7.86
C LEU A 264 15.66 -18.59 8.92
N TYR A 265 14.63 -17.97 9.47
CA TYR A 265 13.76 -18.56 10.48
C TYR A 265 12.34 -18.66 9.93
N LEU A 266 11.78 -19.87 9.97
CA LEU A 266 10.41 -20.14 9.58
C LEU A 266 9.60 -20.43 10.84
N TYR A 267 8.56 -19.65 11.06
CA TYR A 267 7.60 -19.82 12.15
C TYR A 267 6.26 -20.30 11.57
N GLU A 268 5.66 -21.24 12.25
CA GLU A 268 4.27 -21.64 12.05
C GLU A 268 3.41 -20.97 13.13
N LEU A 269 2.31 -20.35 12.71
CA LEU A 269 1.44 -19.52 13.55
C LEU A 269 0.04 -20.12 13.70
#